data_37e2ad7f7b34bb72e9a77f37dc6ff28b
#
_entry.id   37e2ad7f7b34bb72e9a77f37dc6ff28b
#
_cell.length_a   1.000
_cell.length_b   1.000
_cell.length_c   1.000
_cell.angle_alpha   90.00
_cell.angle_beta   90.00
_cell.angle_gamma   90.00
#
_symmetry.space_group_name_H-M   'P 1'
#
loop_
_entity.id
_entity.type
_entity.pdbx_description
1 polymer ?
#
loop_
_entity_poly.entity_id
_entity_poly.type
_entity_poly.pdbx_seq_one_letter_code
_entity_poly.pdbx_strand_id
1 'polypeptide(L)'
;IILTLSLGGILMEMGLITLVINSLVRKLTATWQLIVVTLLSSIGVNIFIGEQFLSVILPGNAFKDSYKEKGIDPVVLSRTLEDGGTVINYLIPWGIAGSFVASTFGVPTLVYLPFAFFSLLSPLFSIISAVTGIGVLYLEEETKKPIIEN
;
A
#
# COMPACT_ATOMS: atom_id res chain seq x y z
N ILE A 1 -17.09 12.55 -1.86
CA ILE A 1 -16.82 11.61 -0.73
C ILE A 1 -17.85 10.47 -0.76
N ILE A 2 -19.17 10.73 -0.63
CA ILE A 2 -20.21 9.67 -0.59
C ILE A 2 -20.14 8.77 -1.83
N LEU A 3 -20.06 9.33 -3.02
CA LEU A 3 -19.96 8.57 -4.28
C LEU A 3 -18.69 7.74 -4.34
N THR A 4 -17.57 8.27 -3.86
CA THR A 4 -16.28 7.56 -3.85
C THR A 4 -16.32 6.37 -2.90
N LEU A 5 -16.85 6.56 -1.69
CA LEU A 5 -17.02 5.48 -0.72
C LEU A 5 -18.01 4.40 -1.20
N SER A 6 -19.11 4.82 -1.84
CA SER A 6 -20.09 3.89 -2.42
C SER A 6 -19.47 3.05 -3.54
N LEU A 7 -18.71 3.68 -4.44
CA LEU A 7 -17.98 2.98 -5.49
C LEU A 7 -16.96 2.00 -4.89
N GLY A 8 -16.17 2.45 -3.90
CA GLY A 8 -15.22 1.61 -3.19
C GLY A 8 -15.88 0.40 -2.53
N GLY A 9 -17.02 0.59 -1.86
CA GLY A 9 -17.81 -0.48 -1.27
C GLY A 9 -18.29 -1.51 -2.30
N ILE A 10 -18.82 -1.06 -3.43
CA ILE A 10 -19.28 -1.93 -4.53
C ILE A 10 -18.12 -2.74 -5.10
N LEU A 11 -16.98 -2.10 -5.40
CA LEU A 11 -15.79 -2.79 -5.92
C LEU A 11 -15.25 -3.83 -4.95
N MET A 12 -15.36 -3.57 -3.66
CA MET A 12 -14.96 -4.48 -2.58
C MET A 12 -15.89 -5.69 -2.49
N GLU A 13 -17.21 -5.47 -2.49
CA GLU A 13 -18.21 -6.55 -2.46
C GLU A 13 -18.16 -7.44 -3.71
N MET A 14 -17.90 -6.85 -4.88
CA MET A 14 -17.68 -7.60 -6.12
C MET A 14 -16.40 -8.43 -6.12
N GLY A 15 -15.49 -8.21 -5.15
CA GLY A 15 -14.21 -8.90 -5.06
C GLY A 15 -13.23 -8.56 -6.20
N LEU A 16 -13.52 -7.58 -7.03
CA LEU A 16 -12.70 -7.21 -8.20
C LEU A 16 -11.28 -6.82 -7.79
N ILE A 17 -11.14 -6.03 -6.73
CA ILE A 17 -9.84 -5.59 -6.22
C ILE A 17 -9.02 -6.80 -5.77
N THR A 18 -9.63 -7.72 -5.02
CA THR A 18 -8.99 -8.95 -4.55
C THR A 18 -8.58 -9.86 -5.70
N LEU A 19 -9.42 -9.98 -6.74
CA LEU A 19 -9.09 -10.76 -7.94
C LEU A 19 -7.89 -10.20 -8.70
N VAL A 20 -7.81 -8.87 -8.87
CA VAL A 20 -6.68 -8.21 -9.54
C VAL A 20 -5.41 -8.42 -8.75
N ILE A 21 -5.43 -8.17 -7.43
CA ILE A 21 -4.25 -8.32 -6.57
C ILE A 21 -3.79 -9.79 -6.55
N ASN A 22 -4.68 -10.76 -6.36
CA ASN A 22 -4.33 -12.18 -6.36
C ASN A 22 -3.77 -12.66 -7.70
N SER A 23 -4.25 -12.11 -8.81
CA SER A 23 -3.69 -12.41 -10.14
C SER A 23 -2.26 -11.88 -10.29
N LEU A 24 -1.95 -10.75 -9.68
CA LEU A 24 -0.60 -10.19 -9.65
C LEU A 24 0.34 -11.02 -8.77
N VAL A 25 -0.10 -11.40 -7.56
CA VAL A 25 0.69 -12.20 -6.59
C VAL A 25 1.24 -13.48 -7.21
N ARG A 26 0.41 -14.21 -7.94
CA ARG A 26 0.77 -15.52 -8.53
C ARG A 26 1.93 -15.47 -9.53
N LYS A 27 2.26 -14.30 -10.08
CA LYS A 27 3.33 -14.11 -11.07
C LYS A 27 4.66 -13.65 -10.47
N LEU A 28 4.70 -13.39 -9.16
CA LEU A 28 5.86 -12.77 -8.51
C LEU A 28 6.84 -13.81 -8.00
N THR A 29 8.04 -13.83 -8.59
CA THR A 29 9.13 -14.74 -8.19
C THR A 29 10.18 -14.06 -7.31
N ALA A 30 10.53 -12.81 -7.60
CA ALA A 30 11.57 -12.07 -6.88
C ALA A 30 11.00 -11.22 -5.73
N THR A 31 11.79 -11.04 -4.66
CA THR A 31 11.44 -10.22 -3.49
C THR A 31 11.14 -8.77 -3.86
N TRP A 32 12.00 -8.15 -4.68
CA TRP A 32 11.80 -6.77 -5.10
C TRP A 32 10.50 -6.57 -5.89
N GLN A 33 10.11 -7.56 -6.72
CA GLN A 33 8.84 -7.53 -7.46
C GLN A 33 7.65 -7.54 -6.52
N LEU A 34 7.72 -8.37 -5.47
CA LEU A 34 6.66 -8.45 -4.45
C LEU A 34 6.48 -7.09 -3.76
N ILE A 35 7.56 -6.45 -3.33
CA ILE A 35 7.52 -5.15 -2.65
C ILE A 35 6.96 -4.06 -3.60
N VAL A 36 7.47 -3.99 -4.82
CA VAL A 36 7.01 -3.00 -5.81
C VAL A 36 5.53 -3.19 -6.16
N VAL A 37 5.08 -4.43 -6.36
CA VAL A 37 3.67 -4.71 -6.68
C VAL A 37 2.77 -4.42 -5.48
N THR A 38 3.21 -4.70 -4.26
CA THR A 38 2.48 -4.31 -3.03
C THR A 38 2.31 -2.80 -2.96
N LEU A 39 3.38 -2.05 -3.18
CA LEU A 39 3.36 -0.58 -3.22
C LEU A 39 2.39 -0.05 -4.28
N LEU A 40 2.52 -0.53 -5.52
CA LEU A 40 1.64 -0.12 -6.62
C LEU A 40 0.18 -0.51 -6.39
N SER A 41 -0.07 -1.65 -5.76
CA SER A 41 -1.43 -2.06 -5.39
C SER A 41 -2.03 -1.14 -4.35
N SER A 42 -1.26 -0.74 -3.34
CA SER A 42 -1.69 0.22 -2.31
C SER A 42 -2.00 1.59 -2.92
N ILE A 43 -1.11 2.11 -3.78
CA ILE A 43 -1.33 3.35 -4.54
C ILE A 43 -2.58 3.24 -5.42
N GLY A 44 -2.72 2.12 -6.15
CA GLY A 44 -3.87 1.88 -7.03
C GLY A 44 -5.19 1.89 -6.26
N VAL A 45 -5.29 1.13 -5.18
CA VAL A 45 -6.49 1.11 -4.31
C VAL A 45 -6.78 2.51 -3.79
N ASN A 46 -5.76 3.26 -3.37
CA ASN A 46 -5.89 4.62 -2.88
C ASN A 46 -6.45 5.57 -3.96
N ILE A 47 -5.95 5.50 -5.18
CA ILE A 47 -6.44 6.31 -6.31
C ILE A 47 -7.90 5.94 -6.66
N PHE A 48 -8.22 4.64 -6.73
CA PHE A 48 -9.57 4.21 -7.14
C PHE A 48 -10.63 4.43 -6.06
N ILE A 49 -10.30 4.19 -4.79
CA ILE A 49 -11.26 4.30 -3.68
C ILE A 49 -11.18 5.66 -3.00
N GLY A 50 -9.98 6.28 -2.93
CA GLY A 50 -9.74 7.56 -2.25
C GLY A 50 -9.82 7.45 -0.72
N GLU A 51 -9.57 6.24 -0.17
CA GLU A 51 -9.69 5.94 1.24
C GLU A 51 -8.46 5.20 1.76
N GLN A 52 -7.86 5.71 2.83
CA GLN A 52 -6.59 5.26 3.38
C GLN A 52 -6.65 3.84 3.94
N PHE A 53 -7.66 3.51 4.75
CA PHE A 53 -7.74 2.20 5.42
C PHE A 53 -7.81 1.05 4.41
N LEU A 54 -8.62 1.21 3.37
CA LEU A 54 -8.77 0.19 2.35
C LEU A 54 -7.50 0.02 1.52
N SER A 55 -6.77 1.12 1.27
CA SER A 55 -5.49 1.08 0.54
C SER A 55 -4.37 0.36 1.30
N VAL A 56 -4.50 0.22 2.61
CA VAL A 56 -3.58 -0.54 3.47
C VAL A 56 -4.10 -1.96 3.71
N ILE A 57 -5.37 -2.12 4.09
CA ILE A 57 -5.94 -3.40 4.51
C ILE A 57 -6.05 -4.40 3.34
N LEU A 58 -6.52 -3.95 2.16
CA LEU A 58 -6.74 -4.88 1.05
C LEU A 58 -5.43 -5.46 0.51
N PRO A 59 -4.42 -4.66 0.15
CA PRO A 59 -3.14 -5.21 -0.25
C PRO A 59 -2.43 -5.93 0.89
N GLY A 60 -2.51 -5.43 2.13
CA GLY A 60 -1.93 -6.06 3.31
C GLY A 60 -2.41 -7.50 3.48
N ASN A 61 -3.72 -7.73 3.42
CA ASN A 61 -4.30 -9.07 3.52
C ASN A 61 -3.93 -9.97 2.33
N ALA A 62 -3.84 -9.41 1.13
CA ALA A 62 -3.53 -10.18 -0.07
C ALA A 62 -2.06 -10.60 -0.16
N PHE A 63 -1.13 -9.77 0.33
CA PHE A 63 0.31 -10.02 0.19
C PHE A 63 0.97 -10.64 1.43
N LYS A 64 0.36 -10.58 2.62
CA LYS A 64 0.96 -11.04 3.88
C LYS A 64 1.55 -12.46 3.83
N ASP A 65 0.83 -13.39 3.22
CA ASP A 65 1.26 -14.78 3.13
C ASP A 65 2.46 -14.92 2.20
N SER A 66 2.51 -14.18 1.09
CA SER A 66 3.64 -14.16 0.17
C SER A 66 4.91 -13.58 0.81
N TYR A 67 4.78 -12.56 1.69
CA TYR A 67 5.91 -12.05 2.47
C TYR A 67 6.42 -13.09 3.44
N LYS A 68 5.51 -13.77 4.14
CA LYS A 68 5.85 -14.84 5.07
C LYS A 68 6.55 -16.03 4.39
N GLU A 69 6.04 -16.47 3.25
CA GLU A 69 6.65 -17.56 2.45
C GLU A 69 8.06 -17.23 1.99
N LYS A 70 8.35 -15.96 1.68
CA LYS A 70 9.68 -15.49 1.31
C LYS A 70 10.58 -15.16 2.51
N GLY A 71 10.10 -15.34 3.74
CA GLY A 71 10.85 -15.03 4.96
C GLY A 71 11.12 -13.53 5.14
N ILE A 72 10.31 -12.66 4.54
CA ILE A 72 10.44 -11.20 4.68
C ILE A 72 9.75 -10.77 5.97
N ASP A 73 10.40 -9.90 6.74
CA ASP A 73 9.84 -9.38 7.98
C ASP A 73 8.54 -8.58 7.71
N PRO A 74 7.47 -8.78 8.50
CA PRO A 74 6.22 -8.02 8.40
C PRO A 74 6.39 -6.50 8.44
N VAL A 75 7.44 -5.99 9.07
CA VAL A 75 7.80 -4.56 9.09
C VAL A 75 8.01 -4.01 7.66
N VAL A 76 8.59 -4.81 6.76
CA VAL A 76 8.78 -4.40 5.35
C VAL A 76 7.45 -4.24 4.64
N LEU A 77 6.49 -5.17 4.88
CA LEU A 77 5.14 -5.05 4.35
C LEU A 77 4.44 -3.80 4.89
N SER A 78 4.48 -3.60 6.21
CA SER A 78 3.85 -2.44 6.86
C SER A 78 4.38 -1.13 6.29
N ARG A 79 5.70 -0.96 6.20
CA ARG A 79 6.33 0.22 5.61
C ARG A 79 5.90 0.45 4.16
N THR A 80 5.88 -0.60 3.35
CA THR A 80 5.49 -0.50 1.94
C THR A 80 4.04 -0.04 1.78
N LEU A 81 3.15 -0.54 2.65
CA LEU A 81 1.74 -0.13 2.65
C LEU A 81 1.55 1.31 3.12
N GLU A 82 2.35 1.77 4.10
CA GLU A 82 2.34 3.16 4.55
C GLU A 82 2.79 4.11 3.43
N ASP A 83 3.88 3.78 2.73
CA ASP A 83 4.41 4.59 1.63
C ASP A 83 3.41 4.71 0.46
N GLY A 84 2.65 3.66 0.16
CA GLY A 84 1.65 3.64 -0.92
C GLY A 84 0.24 4.04 -0.51
N GLY A 85 -0.13 3.81 0.74
CA GLY A 85 -1.49 4.03 1.24
C GLY A 85 -1.65 5.32 2.01
N THR A 86 -0.82 5.52 3.02
CA THR A 86 -0.99 6.62 3.99
C THR A 86 -0.34 7.91 3.50
N VAL A 87 0.94 7.84 3.13
CA VAL A 87 1.76 9.02 2.84
C VAL A 87 1.26 9.82 1.64
N ILE A 88 0.66 9.17 0.65
CA ILE A 88 0.15 9.84 -0.56
C ILE A 88 -1.35 10.14 -0.52
N ASN A 89 -2.09 9.67 0.49
CA ASN A 89 -3.55 9.72 0.49
C ASN A 89 -4.11 11.15 0.33
N TYR A 90 -3.51 12.14 1.01
CA TYR A 90 -3.96 13.53 0.93
C TYR A 90 -3.63 14.22 -0.41
N LEU A 91 -2.84 13.57 -1.28
CA LEU A 91 -2.55 14.05 -2.63
C LEU A 91 -3.63 13.63 -3.65
N ILE A 92 -4.62 12.84 -3.24
CA ILE A 92 -5.70 12.38 -4.09
C ILE A 92 -6.89 13.35 -3.98
N PRO A 93 -7.17 14.15 -5.04
CA PRO A 93 -8.13 15.26 -4.94
C PRO A 93 -9.56 14.85 -4.58
N TRP A 94 -9.97 13.66 -5.02
CA TRP A 94 -11.31 13.09 -4.75
C TRP A 94 -11.38 12.21 -3.51
N GLY A 95 -10.24 11.94 -2.88
CA GLY A 95 -10.15 11.18 -1.64
C GLY A 95 -10.62 11.98 -0.43
N ILE A 96 -10.90 11.28 0.66
CA ILE A 96 -11.36 11.89 1.92
C ILE A 96 -10.31 12.88 2.44
N ALA A 97 -9.06 12.45 2.56
CA ALA A 97 -7.99 13.29 3.09
C ALA A 97 -7.65 14.46 2.15
N GLY A 98 -7.58 14.23 0.83
CA GLY A 98 -7.31 15.28 -0.14
C GLY A 98 -8.39 16.37 -0.14
N SER A 99 -9.66 15.96 -0.11
CA SER A 99 -10.80 16.89 0.00
C SER A 99 -10.79 17.66 1.32
N PHE A 100 -10.45 16.99 2.43
CA PHE A 100 -10.36 17.64 3.75
C PHE A 100 -9.24 18.68 3.79
N VAL A 101 -8.03 18.32 3.33
CA VAL A 101 -6.89 19.25 3.30
C VAL A 101 -7.18 20.44 2.40
N ALA A 102 -7.70 20.21 1.18
CA ALA A 102 -8.02 21.27 0.25
C ALA A 102 -9.08 22.22 0.81
N SER A 103 -10.11 21.72 1.48
CA SER A 103 -11.15 22.55 2.09
C SER A 103 -10.66 23.31 3.32
N THR A 104 -9.80 22.71 4.12
CA THR A 104 -9.27 23.34 5.35
C THR A 104 -8.31 24.48 5.04
N PHE A 105 -7.41 24.29 4.08
CA PHE A 105 -6.44 25.30 3.70
C PHE A 105 -6.92 26.26 2.60
N GLY A 106 -8.07 25.97 1.97
CA GLY A 106 -8.58 26.77 0.87
C GLY A 106 -7.73 26.68 -0.40
N VAL A 107 -6.89 25.65 -0.53
CA VAL A 107 -5.96 25.44 -1.65
C VAL A 107 -6.26 24.11 -2.34
N PRO A 108 -6.55 24.11 -3.65
CA PRO A 108 -6.79 22.87 -4.39
C PRO A 108 -5.58 21.92 -4.33
N THR A 109 -5.85 20.61 -4.26
CA THR A 109 -4.81 19.57 -4.15
C THR A 109 -3.74 19.69 -5.24
N LEU A 110 -4.12 19.97 -6.47
CA LEU A 110 -3.19 20.10 -7.60
C LEU A 110 -2.20 21.25 -7.45
N VAL A 111 -2.51 22.26 -6.64
CA VAL A 111 -1.63 23.42 -6.41
C VAL A 111 -0.52 23.06 -5.43
N TYR A 112 -0.79 22.32 -4.36
CA TYR A 112 0.23 21.92 -3.39
C TYR A 112 0.94 20.60 -3.73
N LEU A 113 0.38 19.79 -4.61
CA LEU A 113 0.94 18.49 -5.02
C LEU A 113 2.42 18.57 -5.44
N PRO A 114 2.87 19.53 -6.29
CA PRO A 114 4.28 19.61 -6.69
C PRO A 114 5.25 19.92 -5.55
N PHE A 115 4.74 20.46 -4.43
CA PHE A 115 5.52 20.84 -3.26
C PHE A 115 5.52 19.76 -2.17
N ALA A 116 4.75 18.70 -2.33
CA ALA A 116 4.65 17.59 -1.40
C ALA A 116 5.83 16.60 -1.57
N PHE A 117 7.06 17.11 -1.49
CA PHE A 117 8.28 16.35 -1.77
C PHE A 117 8.39 15.06 -0.97
N PHE A 118 8.06 15.08 0.32
CA PHE A 118 8.11 13.90 1.17
C PHE A 118 7.19 12.80 0.62
N SER A 119 5.94 13.12 0.32
CA SER A 119 4.95 12.14 -0.14
C SER A 119 5.21 11.63 -1.55
N LEU A 120 5.84 12.43 -2.40
CA LEU A 120 6.24 12.01 -3.75
C LEU A 120 7.52 11.16 -3.74
N LEU A 121 8.45 11.48 -2.85
CA LEU A 121 9.73 10.78 -2.73
C LEU A 121 9.62 9.47 -1.94
N SER A 122 8.69 9.36 -0.97
CA SER A 122 8.53 8.18 -0.13
C SER A 122 8.29 6.89 -0.97
N PRO A 123 7.32 6.83 -1.89
CA PRO A 123 7.15 5.68 -2.77
C PRO A 123 8.37 5.41 -3.66
N LEU A 124 9.05 6.47 -4.11
CA LEU A 124 10.25 6.34 -4.94
C LEU A 124 11.39 5.68 -4.15
N PHE A 125 11.64 6.14 -2.91
CA PHE A 125 12.64 5.53 -2.04
C PHE A 125 12.27 4.09 -1.65
N SER A 126 10.99 3.78 -1.50
CA SER A 126 10.51 2.41 -1.27
C SER A 126 10.84 1.50 -2.46
N ILE A 127 10.71 1.97 -3.70
CA ILE A 127 11.11 1.23 -4.91
C ILE A 127 12.64 1.05 -4.94
N ILE A 128 13.41 2.09 -4.68
CA ILE A 128 14.87 2.01 -4.64
C ILE A 128 15.34 1.01 -3.57
N SER A 129 14.75 1.07 -2.37
CA SER A 129 14.99 0.11 -1.28
C SER A 129 14.69 -1.34 -1.71
N ALA A 130 13.57 -1.55 -2.39
CA ALA A 130 13.19 -2.88 -2.89
C ALA A 130 14.19 -3.44 -3.90
N VAL A 131 14.63 -2.61 -4.87
CA VAL A 131 15.54 -3.04 -5.95
C VAL A 131 16.96 -3.24 -5.44
N THR A 132 17.44 -2.37 -4.55
CA THR A 132 18.79 -2.46 -3.97
C THR A 132 18.90 -3.48 -2.84
N GLY A 133 17.77 -3.89 -2.25
CA GLY A 133 17.73 -4.74 -1.06
C GLY A 133 18.09 -4.00 0.25
N ILE A 134 18.45 -2.71 0.17
CA ILE A 134 18.80 -1.92 1.35
C ILE A 134 17.56 -1.65 2.18
N GLY A 135 17.57 -2.10 3.46
CA GLY A 135 16.43 -1.96 4.37
C GLY A 135 15.31 -2.99 4.16
N VAL A 136 15.53 -4.01 3.35
CA VAL A 136 14.68 -5.19 3.30
C VAL A 136 15.14 -6.13 4.41
N LEU A 137 14.32 -6.27 5.44
CA LEU A 137 14.58 -7.13 6.59
C LEU A 137 13.99 -8.52 6.31
N TYR A 138 14.75 -9.56 6.72
CA TYR A 138 14.31 -10.93 6.67
C TYR A 138 14.14 -11.48 8.09
N LEU A 139 13.21 -12.42 8.26
CA LEU A 139 13.01 -13.10 9.52
C LEU A 139 14.26 -13.89 9.89
N GLU A 140 14.79 -13.71 11.11
CA GLU A 140 15.85 -14.56 11.65
C GLU A 140 15.33 -15.97 11.84
N GLU A 141 16.19 -16.99 11.66
CA GLU A 141 15.80 -18.41 11.73
C GLU A 141 15.23 -18.84 13.09
N GLU A 142 15.51 -18.10 14.16
CA GLU A 142 14.99 -18.40 15.49
C GLU A 142 13.45 -18.25 15.61
N THR A 143 12.84 -17.42 14.79
CA THR A 143 11.38 -17.19 14.81
C THR A 143 10.59 -18.29 14.08
N LYS A 144 11.29 -19.24 13.42
CA LYS A 144 10.68 -20.40 12.76
C LYS A 144 10.34 -21.57 13.67
N LYS A 145 10.67 -21.49 14.97
CA LYS A 145 10.26 -22.55 15.92
C LYS A 145 8.74 -22.50 16.12
N PRO A 146 8.03 -23.61 15.89
CA PRO A 146 6.60 -23.68 16.22
C PRO A 146 6.45 -23.43 17.72
N ILE A 147 5.49 -22.57 18.06
CA ILE A 147 5.04 -22.43 19.45
C ILE A 147 4.50 -23.78 19.84
N ILE A 148 5.27 -24.52 20.65
CA ILE A 148 4.82 -25.78 21.24
C ILE A 148 3.71 -25.38 22.23
N GLU A 149 2.48 -25.66 21.87
CA GLU A 149 1.35 -25.60 22.80
C GLU A 149 1.64 -26.57 23.98
N ASN A 150 1.75 -25.98 25.17
CA ASN A 150 1.63 -26.71 26.43
C ASN A 150 0.19 -26.62 26.92
#